data_d619c8f9a58355ba834f841fe9e5b913
#
_entry.id   d619c8f9a58355ba834f841fe9e5b913
#
_cell.length_a   1.000
_cell.length_b   1.000
_cell.length_c   1.000
_cell.angle_alpha   90.00
_cell.angle_beta   90.00
_cell.angle_gamma   90.00
#
_symmetry.space_group_name_H-M   'P 1'
#
loop_
_entity.id
_entity.type
_entity.pdbx_description
1 polymer ?
#
loop_
_entity_poly.entity_id
_entity_poly.type
_entity_poly.pdbx_seq_one_letter_code
_entity_poly.pdbx_strand_id
1 'polypeptide(L)'
;MKDLVKRGIPKWAVGLLVAAFILGGGYVAYSQITTAQRRESRRQIQSAKVERQSLPVTISANGSVLAERSANVSPKSSGILKQLLVKEGDRVQEGKILAYMDASNLQGQYTQAQGQLAQAQANLDKIIAGNRPQDIAQAAAQLTNDKAALGSAEATFQQNQQLIRDGALAQRDLITSRAARDQAAAQVRKSQQALDLQKAGSRPEDIATARAQVLTAEGQLQTIEATIDDTKIRAPFSGVVTKKYADPGAFVTPSTAGSSASSAAASILALASTNQISANVAEANIAQIKVGQAVKITADAFPGKTFEGKVIQVAAQSTVTQNVTSFEVKASVADPGNLLRSGMSANVNFNVGTLNNVIVVPTVAIVRQDGASGVQVMGGEKGSRRPEFRPITTSISTDDGKTVVLSGLKEGERVLTSFPQGDRPQSRTPSFLPGMGGGGRGGGGSTGSAGGGTRQR
;
A
#
# COMPACT_ATOMS: atom_id res chain seq x y z
N MET A 1 46.74 -69.33 -89.90
CA MET A 1 46.18 -69.13 -88.63
C MET A 1 46.10 -67.58 -88.33
N LYS A 2 45.42 -66.95 -89.11
CA LYS A 2 45.07 -65.54 -88.98
C LYS A 2 43.64 -65.50 -89.51
N ASP A 3 42.66 -65.13 -88.68
CA ASP A 3 41.35 -64.59 -89.15
C ASP A 3 40.26 -65.04 -88.14
N LEU A 4 40.19 -64.38 -87.05
CA LEU A 4 38.96 -64.38 -86.21
C LEU A 4 38.98 -63.28 -85.18
N VAL A 5 39.12 -62.02 -85.67
CA VAL A 5 38.80 -60.79 -84.85
C VAL A 5 38.24 -59.78 -85.77
N LYS A 6 36.92 -59.76 -86.00
CA LYS A 6 36.13 -58.60 -86.38
C LYS A 6 34.64 -58.89 -86.33
N ARG A 7 34.05 -58.94 -85.19
CA ARG A 7 32.61 -58.63 -85.01
C ARG A 7 32.51 -57.53 -83.97
N GLY A 8 32.38 -56.31 -84.43
CA GLY A 8 32.14 -55.15 -83.62
C GLY A 8 30.79 -55.27 -82.89
N ILE A 9 30.87 -55.08 -81.57
CA ILE A 9 29.69 -55.03 -80.67
C ILE A 9 28.82 -53.85 -81.18
N PRO A 10 27.57 -54.08 -81.54
CA PRO A 10 26.70 -53.00 -82.03
C PRO A 10 26.54 -51.91 -81.05
N LYS A 11 26.62 -50.64 -81.47
CA LYS A 11 26.65 -49.44 -80.57
C LYS A 11 25.45 -49.35 -79.60
N TRP A 12 24.32 -50.04 -79.92
CA TRP A 12 23.18 -50.10 -79.03
C TRP A 12 23.39 -51.04 -77.82
N ALA A 13 24.20 -52.10 -78.00
CA ALA A 13 24.52 -53.03 -76.87
C ALA A 13 25.48 -52.36 -75.83
N VAL A 14 26.32 -51.48 -76.29
CA VAL A 14 27.20 -50.65 -75.37
C VAL A 14 26.34 -49.67 -74.55
N GLY A 15 25.32 -49.07 -75.23
CA GLY A 15 24.36 -48.18 -74.54
C GLY A 15 23.53 -48.89 -73.44
N LEU A 16 23.12 -50.15 -73.73
CA LEU A 16 22.39 -50.92 -72.72
C LEU A 16 23.24 -51.36 -71.51
N LEU A 17 24.52 -51.69 -71.74
CA LEU A 17 25.44 -51.99 -70.66
C LEU A 17 25.77 -50.78 -69.79
N VAL A 18 25.92 -49.60 -70.41
CA VAL A 18 26.12 -48.33 -69.65
C VAL A 18 24.88 -47.96 -68.86
N ALA A 19 23.66 -48.11 -69.47
CA ALA A 19 22.41 -47.86 -68.75
C ALA A 19 22.19 -48.84 -67.58
N ALA A 20 22.52 -50.14 -67.78
CA ALA A 20 22.46 -51.14 -66.68
C ALA A 20 23.46 -50.85 -65.58
N PHE A 21 24.65 -50.33 -65.92
CA PHE A 21 25.66 -49.94 -64.91
C PHE A 21 25.26 -48.69 -64.11
N ILE A 22 24.64 -47.70 -64.80
CA ILE A 22 24.13 -46.51 -64.12
C ILE A 22 22.92 -46.83 -63.25
N LEU A 23 21.99 -47.70 -63.69
CA LEU A 23 20.85 -48.13 -62.90
C LEU A 23 21.26 -49.02 -61.75
N GLY A 24 22.20 -49.95 -61.94
CA GLY A 24 22.75 -50.81 -60.89
C GLY A 24 23.59 -50.02 -59.88
N GLY A 25 24.44 -49.10 -60.33
CA GLY A 25 25.22 -48.22 -59.47
C GLY A 25 24.34 -47.24 -58.71
N GLY A 26 23.31 -46.69 -59.36
CA GLY A 26 22.32 -45.84 -58.72
C GLY A 26 21.50 -46.55 -57.63
N TYR A 27 21.11 -47.81 -57.89
CA TYR A 27 20.39 -48.64 -56.91
C TYR A 27 21.24 -49.02 -55.70
N VAL A 28 22.50 -49.35 -55.92
CA VAL A 28 23.46 -49.66 -54.85
C VAL A 28 23.78 -48.38 -54.04
N ALA A 29 24.00 -47.26 -54.67
CA ALA A 29 24.20 -45.96 -54.01
C ALA A 29 22.95 -45.55 -53.22
N TYR A 30 21.75 -45.67 -53.80
CA TYR A 30 20.48 -45.39 -53.11
C TYR A 30 20.24 -46.34 -51.90
N SER A 31 20.54 -47.64 -52.06
CA SER A 31 20.43 -48.58 -50.96
C SER A 31 21.46 -48.35 -49.85
N GLN A 32 22.65 -47.89 -50.18
CA GLN A 32 23.68 -47.51 -49.19
C GLN A 32 23.33 -46.22 -48.46
N ILE A 33 22.81 -45.22 -49.16
CA ILE A 33 22.36 -43.94 -48.58
C ILE A 33 21.16 -44.17 -47.65
N THR A 34 20.17 -44.97 -48.05
CA THR A 34 18.99 -45.28 -47.22
C THR A 34 19.31 -46.17 -46.02
N THR A 35 20.29 -47.08 -46.13
CA THR A 35 20.78 -47.87 -44.98
C THR A 35 21.70 -47.08 -44.10
N ALA A 36 22.47 -46.10 -44.58
CA ALA A 36 23.26 -45.16 -43.77
C ALA A 36 22.34 -44.18 -43.01
N GLN A 37 21.34 -43.60 -43.66
CA GLN A 37 20.35 -42.75 -42.99
C GLN A 37 19.49 -43.52 -41.96
N ARG A 38 19.16 -44.78 -42.17
CA ARG A 38 18.55 -45.67 -41.20
C ARG A 38 19.47 -46.04 -40.02
N ARG A 39 20.79 -45.99 -40.18
CA ARG A 39 21.76 -46.21 -39.11
C ARG A 39 22.04 -44.97 -38.29
N GLU A 40 22.00 -43.76 -38.87
CA GLU A 40 22.12 -42.50 -38.13
C GLU A 40 20.86 -42.16 -37.31
N SER A 41 19.67 -42.59 -37.78
CA SER A 41 18.43 -42.54 -36.93
C SER A 41 18.40 -43.60 -35.81
N ARG A 42 19.42 -44.38 -35.58
CA ARG A 42 19.62 -45.12 -34.36
C ARG A 42 20.03 -44.17 -33.24
N ARG A 43 19.07 -43.34 -32.86
CA ARG A 43 18.78 -42.88 -31.52
C ARG A 43 19.99 -42.82 -30.60
N GLN A 44 20.52 -41.66 -30.44
CA GLN A 44 21.27 -41.31 -29.24
C GLN A 44 20.33 -41.57 -28.05
N ILE A 45 20.50 -42.71 -27.39
CA ILE A 45 19.83 -42.98 -26.12
C ILE A 45 20.37 -41.95 -25.14
N GLN A 46 19.58 -40.92 -24.92
CA GLN A 46 19.93 -39.90 -23.93
C GLN A 46 19.76 -40.54 -22.55
N SER A 47 20.82 -40.49 -21.78
CA SER A 47 20.83 -40.99 -20.39
C SER A 47 21.31 -39.88 -19.49
N ALA A 48 20.65 -39.68 -18.37
CA ALA A 48 21.08 -38.78 -17.29
C ALA A 48 21.72 -39.63 -16.19
N LYS A 49 22.80 -39.11 -15.62
CA LYS A 49 23.45 -39.69 -14.44
C LYS A 49 22.65 -39.30 -13.21
N VAL A 50 22.40 -40.28 -12.35
CA VAL A 50 21.77 -40.08 -11.05
C VAL A 50 22.80 -39.44 -10.11
N GLU A 51 22.54 -38.24 -9.65
CA GLU A 51 23.42 -37.48 -8.77
C GLU A 51 22.68 -37.08 -7.52
N ARG A 52 23.45 -36.89 -6.43
CA ARG A 52 22.90 -36.28 -5.22
C ARG A 52 23.06 -34.77 -5.32
N GLN A 53 21.97 -34.09 -5.08
CA GLN A 53 21.93 -32.62 -5.12
C GLN A 53 21.10 -32.09 -3.93
N SER A 54 21.46 -30.90 -3.46
CA SER A 54 20.61 -30.17 -2.54
C SER A 54 19.61 -29.35 -3.36
N LEU A 55 18.32 -29.55 -3.08
CA LEU A 55 17.22 -28.90 -3.78
C LEU A 55 16.45 -27.98 -2.83
N PRO A 56 16.22 -26.71 -3.19
CA PRO A 56 15.30 -25.88 -2.48
C PRO A 56 13.87 -26.42 -2.65
N VAL A 57 13.13 -26.51 -1.56
CA VAL A 57 11.70 -26.83 -1.57
C VAL A 57 10.95 -25.52 -1.61
N THR A 58 10.15 -25.33 -2.66
CA THR A 58 9.36 -24.11 -2.84
C THR A 58 7.87 -24.46 -2.86
N ILE A 59 7.08 -23.59 -2.28
CA ILE A 59 5.62 -23.58 -2.38
C ILE A 59 5.23 -22.40 -3.24
N SER A 60 4.55 -22.68 -4.35
CA SER A 60 4.04 -21.64 -5.25
C SER A 60 2.62 -21.26 -4.87
N ALA A 61 2.33 -19.98 -4.85
CA ALA A 61 1.00 -19.45 -4.64
C ALA A 61 0.72 -18.25 -5.55
N ASN A 62 -0.52 -18.15 -6.01
CA ASN A 62 -0.96 -16.99 -6.77
C ASN A 62 -1.27 -15.84 -5.82
N GLY A 63 -0.90 -14.65 -6.24
CA GLY A 63 -1.11 -13.44 -5.47
C GLY A 63 -1.29 -12.21 -6.34
N SER A 64 -1.38 -11.08 -5.70
CA SER A 64 -1.46 -9.78 -6.35
C SER A 64 -0.61 -8.74 -5.61
N VAL A 65 -0.17 -7.77 -6.37
CA VAL A 65 0.51 -6.59 -5.82
C VAL A 65 -0.54 -5.69 -5.19
N LEU A 66 -0.37 -5.36 -3.92
CA LEU A 66 -1.23 -4.41 -3.20
C LEU A 66 -0.36 -3.32 -2.58
N ALA A 67 -0.93 -2.15 -2.38
CA ALA A 67 -0.28 -1.15 -1.55
C ALA A 67 -0.37 -1.58 -0.07
N GLU A 68 0.69 -1.36 0.70
CA GLU A 68 0.70 -1.60 2.15
C GLU A 68 -0.38 -0.78 2.85
N ARG A 69 -0.50 0.49 2.43
CA ARG A 69 -1.56 1.41 2.85
C ARG A 69 -2.14 2.11 1.63
N SER A 70 -3.44 2.23 1.60
CA SER A 70 -4.13 3.06 0.62
C SER A 70 -5.14 3.93 1.35
N ALA A 71 -5.20 5.21 1.02
CA ALA A 71 -6.19 6.11 1.59
C ALA A 71 -6.69 7.09 0.53
N ASN A 72 -7.98 7.33 0.59
CA ASN A 72 -8.58 8.45 -0.11
C ASN A 72 -8.42 9.71 0.74
N VAL A 73 -7.77 10.70 0.21
CA VAL A 73 -7.53 11.98 0.90
C VAL A 73 -8.74 12.88 0.63
N SER A 74 -9.45 13.19 1.70
CA SER A 74 -10.63 14.07 1.70
C SER A 74 -10.35 15.32 2.53
N PRO A 75 -11.05 16.43 2.30
CA PRO A 75 -10.96 17.59 3.15
C PRO A 75 -11.64 17.29 4.51
N LYS A 76 -11.26 18.02 5.55
CA LYS A 76 -11.90 17.96 6.87
C LYS A 76 -13.17 18.84 6.94
N SER A 77 -13.25 19.87 6.10
CA SER A 77 -14.40 20.77 5.98
C SER A 77 -14.84 20.90 4.54
N SER A 78 -16.12 21.22 4.31
CA SER A 78 -16.66 21.44 2.97
C SER A 78 -16.15 22.77 2.40
N GLY A 79 -15.86 22.81 1.10
CA GLY A 79 -15.41 24.02 0.44
C GLY A 79 -15.00 23.81 -1.01
N ILE A 80 -14.51 24.86 -1.63
CA ILE A 80 -14.02 24.84 -3.01
C ILE A 80 -12.52 24.51 -3.00
N LEU A 81 -12.09 23.60 -3.86
CA LEU A 81 -10.68 23.29 -4.09
C LEU A 81 -10.05 24.43 -4.90
N LYS A 82 -9.18 25.21 -4.27
CA LYS A 82 -8.53 26.36 -4.92
C LYS A 82 -7.38 25.94 -5.82
N GLN A 83 -6.54 25.03 -5.35
CA GLN A 83 -5.35 24.61 -6.07
C GLN A 83 -4.99 23.17 -5.71
N LEU A 84 -4.56 22.40 -6.69
CA LEU A 84 -3.99 21.07 -6.54
C LEU A 84 -2.52 21.12 -6.97
N LEU A 85 -1.60 20.72 -6.08
CA LEU A 85 -0.15 20.84 -6.27
C LEU A 85 0.50 19.56 -6.82
N VAL A 86 -0.27 18.49 -6.95
CA VAL A 86 0.22 17.16 -7.34
C VAL A 86 -0.60 16.59 -8.49
N LYS A 87 0.03 15.72 -9.27
CA LYS A 87 -0.58 14.99 -10.38
C LYS A 87 -0.58 13.49 -10.08
N GLU A 88 -1.38 12.73 -10.84
CA GLU A 88 -1.34 11.27 -10.79
C GLU A 88 0.07 10.77 -11.15
N GLY A 89 0.58 9.84 -10.37
CA GLY A 89 1.93 9.31 -10.49
C GLY A 89 2.99 10.03 -9.67
N ASP A 90 2.70 11.21 -9.09
CA ASP A 90 3.66 11.95 -8.29
C ASP A 90 3.95 11.24 -6.96
N ARG A 91 5.22 11.28 -6.53
CA ARG A 91 5.65 10.85 -5.20
C ARG A 91 5.55 11.98 -4.21
N VAL A 92 4.98 11.67 -3.07
CA VAL A 92 4.77 12.61 -1.98
C VAL A 92 5.30 12.02 -0.67
N GLN A 93 5.82 12.89 0.18
CA GLN A 93 6.22 12.56 1.54
C GLN A 93 5.08 12.89 2.50
N GLU A 94 5.05 12.19 3.64
CA GLU A 94 4.13 12.48 4.73
C GLU A 94 4.21 13.95 5.14
N GLY A 95 3.04 14.56 5.37
CA GLY A 95 2.93 15.98 5.73
C GLY A 95 3.04 16.98 4.55
N LYS A 96 3.48 16.54 3.36
CA LYS A 96 3.53 17.41 2.17
C LYS A 96 2.14 17.93 1.83
N ILE A 97 2.02 19.21 1.53
CA ILE A 97 0.77 19.82 1.09
C ILE A 97 0.48 19.34 -0.33
N LEU A 98 -0.71 18.78 -0.51
CA LEU A 98 -1.21 18.23 -1.77
C LEU A 98 -2.14 19.22 -2.48
N ALA A 99 -2.94 19.93 -1.69
CA ALA A 99 -3.94 20.87 -2.20
C ALA A 99 -4.24 21.98 -1.22
N TYR A 100 -4.77 23.08 -1.72
CA TYR A 100 -5.32 24.18 -0.95
C TYR A 100 -6.81 24.31 -1.23
N MET A 101 -7.60 24.45 -0.19
CA MET A 101 -8.99 24.88 -0.27
C MET A 101 -9.08 26.40 -0.24
N ASP A 102 -10.21 26.95 -0.65
CA ASP A 102 -10.46 28.39 -0.52
C ASP A 102 -10.70 28.78 0.94
N ALA A 103 -9.76 29.56 1.48
CA ALA A 103 -9.77 30.05 2.84
C ALA A 103 -10.18 31.54 2.94
N SER A 104 -10.69 32.15 1.86
CA SER A 104 -10.95 33.61 1.79
C SER A 104 -11.88 34.08 2.90
N ASN A 105 -12.95 33.35 3.19
CA ASN A 105 -13.89 33.67 4.28
C ASN A 105 -13.23 33.49 5.66
N LEU A 106 -12.44 32.44 5.83
CA LEU A 106 -11.72 32.17 7.09
C LEU A 106 -10.68 33.23 7.39
N GLN A 107 -10.05 33.81 6.37
CA GLN A 107 -9.11 34.90 6.54
C GLN A 107 -9.80 36.17 7.10
N GLY A 108 -11.04 36.45 6.67
CA GLY A 108 -11.87 37.50 7.26
C GLY A 108 -12.19 37.27 8.73
N GLN A 109 -12.58 36.02 9.06
CA GLN A 109 -12.86 35.61 10.45
C GLN A 109 -11.60 35.69 11.34
N TYR A 110 -10.43 35.30 10.79
CA TYR A 110 -9.15 35.43 11.47
C TYR A 110 -8.84 36.86 11.85
N THR A 111 -8.97 37.79 10.89
CA THR A 111 -8.75 39.24 11.15
C THR A 111 -9.72 39.76 12.20
N GLN A 112 -10.99 39.35 12.18
CA GLN A 112 -11.99 39.69 13.19
C GLN A 112 -11.60 39.20 14.57
N ALA A 113 -11.21 37.90 14.71
CA ALA A 113 -10.80 37.32 15.99
C ALA A 113 -9.52 37.97 16.52
N GLN A 114 -8.58 38.34 15.64
CA GLN A 114 -7.38 39.10 16.02
C GLN A 114 -7.74 40.47 16.59
N GLY A 115 -8.73 41.14 15.97
CA GLY A 115 -9.26 42.39 16.49
C GLY A 115 -9.93 42.27 17.86
N GLN A 116 -10.67 41.17 18.07
CA GLN A 116 -11.28 40.88 19.39
C GLN A 116 -10.23 40.60 20.46
N LEU A 117 -9.17 39.86 20.15
CA LEU A 117 -8.06 39.59 21.05
C LEU A 117 -7.37 40.92 21.42
N ALA A 118 -7.05 41.78 20.44
CA ALA A 118 -6.44 43.07 20.68
C ALA A 118 -7.31 43.96 21.56
N GLN A 119 -8.64 43.95 21.37
CA GLN A 119 -9.59 44.68 22.21
C GLN A 119 -9.59 44.17 23.65
N ALA A 120 -9.59 42.85 23.84
CA ALA A 120 -9.56 42.22 25.15
C ALA A 120 -8.24 42.53 25.90
N GLN A 121 -7.11 42.49 25.20
CA GLN A 121 -5.79 42.87 25.72
C GLN A 121 -5.75 44.33 26.14
N ALA A 122 -6.20 45.25 25.28
CA ALA A 122 -6.27 46.71 25.60
C ALA A 122 -7.18 46.98 26.80
N ASN A 123 -8.28 46.22 26.96
CA ASN A 123 -9.14 46.32 28.14
C ASN A 123 -8.44 45.84 29.42
N LEU A 124 -7.72 44.71 29.35
CA LEU A 124 -6.93 44.21 30.46
C LEU A 124 -5.86 45.20 30.87
N ASP A 125 -5.12 45.76 29.91
CA ASP A 125 -4.08 46.76 30.15
C ASP A 125 -4.65 48.00 30.81
N LYS A 126 -5.83 48.47 30.38
CA LYS A 126 -6.55 49.59 31.00
C LYS A 126 -6.92 49.29 32.45
N ILE A 127 -7.41 48.08 32.74
CA ILE A 127 -7.79 47.66 34.08
C ILE A 127 -6.55 47.52 34.97
N ILE A 128 -5.44 46.98 34.48
CA ILE A 128 -4.16 46.84 35.20
C ILE A 128 -3.56 48.24 35.47
N ALA A 129 -3.62 49.13 34.49
CA ALA A 129 -3.14 50.52 34.68
C ALA A 129 -3.88 51.28 35.80
N GLY A 130 -5.13 50.88 36.07
CA GLY A 130 -5.94 51.46 37.16
C GLY A 130 -6.35 52.89 36.88
N ASN A 131 -6.48 53.70 37.96
CA ASN A 131 -6.87 55.10 37.88
C ASN A 131 -5.76 55.96 37.26
N ARG A 132 -6.15 57.00 36.54
CA ARG A 132 -5.19 57.89 35.91
C ARG A 132 -4.34 58.64 36.96
N PRO A 133 -3.05 58.85 36.75
CA PRO A 133 -2.19 59.64 37.63
C PRO A 133 -2.75 60.99 38.02
N GLN A 134 -3.51 61.64 37.04
CA GLN A 134 -4.15 62.90 37.28
C GLN A 134 -5.26 62.83 38.36
N ASP A 135 -6.07 61.74 38.30
CA ASP A 135 -7.17 61.56 39.28
C ASP A 135 -6.62 61.29 40.68
N ILE A 136 -5.52 60.55 40.79
CA ILE A 136 -4.79 60.32 42.03
C ILE A 136 -4.18 61.67 42.55
N ALA A 137 -3.59 62.46 41.68
CA ALA A 137 -3.03 63.78 42.01
C ALA A 137 -4.12 64.74 42.47
N GLN A 138 -5.29 64.77 41.86
CA GLN A 138 -6.44 65.54 42.27
C GLN A 138 -6.92 65.17 43.71
N ALA A 139 -7.08 63.84 43.95
CA ALA A 139 -7.45 63.37 45.27
C ALA A 139 -6.37 63.72 46.35
N ALA A 140 -5.08 63.67 46.00
CA ALA A 140 -3.97 64.04 46.85
C ALA A 140 -3.96 65.56 47.17
N ALA A 141 -4.27 66.39 46.15
CA ALA A 141 -4.40 67.82 46.32
C ALA A 141 -5.57 68.20 47.26
N GLN A 142 -6.72 67.47 47.13
CA GLN A 142 -7.87 67.71 48.03
C GLN A 142 -7.52 67.32 49.49
N LEU A 143 -6.83 66.21 49.70
CA LEU A 143 -6.36 65.82 51.02
C LEU A 143 -5.41 66.90 51.62
N THR A 144 -4.54 67.45 50.80
CA THR A 144 -3.63 68.53 51.22
C THR A 144 -4.40 69.81 51.68
N ASN A 145 -5.44 70.17 50.91
CA ASN A 145 -6.30 71.32 51.29
C ASN A 145 -7.05 71.01 52.60
N ASP A 146 -7.62 69.85 52.77
CA ASP A 146 -8.35 69.49 53.98
C ASP A 146 -7.42 69.36 55.19
N LYS A 147 -6.19 68.97 55.03
CA LYS A 147 -5.14 68.98 56.08
C LYS A 147 -4.78 70.36 56.49
N ALA A 148 -4.69 71.33 55.53
CA ALA A 148 -4.44 72.71 55.85
C ALA A 148 -5.61 73.33 56.63
N ALA A 149 -6.87 72.98 56.27
CA ALA A 149 -8.06 73.42 56.99
C ALA A 149 -8.09 72.82 58.43
N LEU A 150 -7.71 71.58 58.61
CA LEU A 150 -7.57 70.99 59.97
C LEU A 150 -6.50 71.75 60.76
N GLY A 151 -5.33 72.06 60.19
CA GLY A 151 -4.27 72.77 60.87
C GLY A 151 -4.69 74.12 61.35
N SER A 152 -5.47 74.86 60.58
CA SER A 152 -6.02 76.20 60.99
C SER A 152 -7.08 76.02 62.12
N ALA A 153 -7.97 75.05 62.02
CA ALA A 153 -8.97 74.74 63.05
C ALA A 153 -8.32 74.28 64.37
N GLU A 154 -7.24 73.51 64.29
CA GLU A 154 -6.46 73.07 65.45
C GLU A 154 -5.72 74.21 66.11
N ALA A 155 -5.10 75.12 65.36
CA ALA A 155 -4.46 76.32 65.87
C ALA A 155 -5.49 77.21 66.61
N THR A 156 -6.68 77.43 66.01
CA THR A 156 -7.77 78.13 66.66
C THR A 156 -8.25 77.51 67.96
N PHE A 157 -8.39 76.13 67.94
CA PHE A 157 -8.78 75.46 69.17
C PHE A 157 -7.72 75.54 70.25
N GLN A 158 -6.45 75.40 69.97
CA GLN A 158 -5.33 75.53 70.91
C GLN A 158 -5.28 76.96 71.50
N GLN A 159 -5.43 77.98 70.65
CA GLN A 159 -5.53 79.40 71.08
C GLN A 159 -6.70 79.59 72.04
N ASN A 160 -7.91 79.12 71.67
CA ASN A 160 -9.08 79.24 72.57
C ASN A 160 -8.93 78.52 73.86
N GLN A 161 -8.25 77.36 73.88
CA GLN A 161 -7.93 76.60 75.08
C GLN A 161 -6.98 77.34 76.05
N GLN A 162 -6.03 78.15 75.52
CA GLN A 162 -5.16 78.97 76.25
C GLN A 162 -5.94 80.18 76.87
N LEU A 163 -6.75 80.86 76.04
CA LEU A 163 -7.54 82.01 76.47
C LEU A 163 -8.55 81.69 77.59
N ILE A 164 -9.11 80.49 77.57
CA ILE A 164 -9.93 79.94 78.67
C ILE A 164 -9.14 79.80 79.96
N ARG A 165 -7.93 79.21 79.86
CA ARG A 165 -7.03 79.10 81.01
C ARG A 165 -6.69 80.47 81.62
N ASP A 166 -6.59 81.43 80.76
CA ASP A 166 -6.31 82.87 81.20
C ASP A 166 -7.59 83.63 81.61
N GLY A 167 -8.77 82.91 81.55
CA GLY A 167 -10.07 83.53 81.90
C GLY A 167 -10.65 84.54 80.93
N ALA A 168 -10.10 84.59 79.73
CA ALA A 168 -10.42 85.60 78.73
C ALA A 168 -11.47 85.15 77.70
N LEU A 169 -12.00 83.95 77.74
CA LEU A 169 -12.94 83.38 76.78
C LEU A 169 -14.08 82.57 77.40
N ALA A 170 -15.29 82.61 76.79
CA ALA A 170 -16.43 81.81 77.28
C ALA A 170 -16.28 80.32 76.92
N GLN A 171 -16.75 79.40 77.84
CA GLN A 171 -16.72 77.90 77.62
C GLN A 171 -17.42 77.47 76.30
N ARG A 172 -18.48 78.21 75.88
CA ARG A 172 -19.20 77.95 74.64
C ARG A 172 -18.27 78.09 73.39
N ASP A 173 -17.37 79.05 73.38
CA ASP A 173 -16.47 79.24 72.26
C ASP A 173 -15.40 78.15 72.11
N LEU A 174 -14.97 77.58 73.24
CA LEU A 174 -14.11 76.43 73.24
C LEU A 174 -14.83 75.15 72.67
N ILE A 175 -16.11 74.98 73.07
CA ILE A 175 -16.92 73.84 72.51
C ILE A 175 -17.11 74.00 70.96
N THR A 176 -17.35 75.25 70.51
CA THR A 176 -17.51 75.53 69.10
C THR A 176 -16.21 75.29 68.30
N SER A 177 -15.05 75.75 68.81
CA SER A 177 -13.76 75.50 68.14
C SER A 177 -13.36 74.01 68.18
N ARG A 178 -13.69 73.28 69.21
CA ARG A 178 -13.52 71.85 69.29
C ARG A 178 -14.36 71.16 68.24
N ALA A 179 -15.65 71.50 68.09
CA ALA A 179 -16.52 70.93 67.08
C ALA A 179 -16.01 71.23 65.64
N ALA A 180 -15.52 72.45 65.39
CA ALA A 180 -14.92 72.81 64.09
C ALA A 180 -13.64 71.99 63.80
N ARG A 181 -12.75 71.75 64.79
CA ARG A 181 -11.56 70.91 64.66
C ARG A 181 -11.98 69.46 64.39
N ASP A 182 -12.97 68.91 65.13
CA ASP A 182 -13.43 67.52 65.00
C ASP A 182 -14.09 67.29 63.59
N GLN A 183 -14.84 68.33 63.11
CA GLN A 183 -15.39 68.29 61.75
C GLN A 183 -14.29 68.36 60.69
N ALA A 184 -13.28 69.20 60.80
CA ALA A 184 -12.13 69.20 59.87
C ALA A 184 -11.35 67.92 59.91
N ALA A 185 -11.16 67.33 61.10
CA ALA A 185 -10.50 66.03 61.25
C ALA A 185 -11.31 64.90 60.57
N ALA A 186 -12.65 64.91 60.63
CA ALA A 186 -13.51 63.96 59.92
C ALA A 186 -13.40 64.13 58.37
N GLN A 187 -13.28 65.40 57.91
CA GLN A 187 -13.09 65.69 56.49
C GLN A 187 -11.74 65.12 55.96
N VAL A 188 -10.64 65.33 56.72
CA VAL A 188 -9.33 64.76 56.36
C VAL A 188 -9.40 63.22 56.27
N ARG A 189 -10.07 62.56 57.21
CA ARG A 189 -10.24 61.08 57.14
C ARG A 189 -11.02 60.68 55.91
N LYS A 190 -12.07 61.40 55.52
CA LYS A 190 -12.84 61.18 54.31
C LYS A 190 -11.98 61.32 53.04
N SER A 191 -11.20 62.41 52.94
CA SER A 191 -10.31 62.63 51.80
C SER A 191 -9.14 61.64 51.73
N GLN A 192 -8.64 61.19 52.89
CA GLN A 192 -7.64 60.12 52.97
C GLN A 192 -8.20 58.80 52.41
N GLN A 193 -9.39 58.41 52.83
CA GLN A 193 -10.06 57.21 52.31
C GLN A 193 -10.33 57.30 50.81
N ALA A 194 -10.73 58.49 50.31
CA ALA A 194 -10.92 58.71 48.89
C ALA A 194 -9.63 58.58 48.07
N LEU A 195 -8.51 59.11 48.58
CA LEU A 195 -7.19 58.95 47.98
C LEU A 195 -6.74 57.47 47.99
N ASP A 196 -6.92 56.78 49.13
CA ASP A 196 -6.55 55.38 49.24
C ASP A 196 -7.37 54.46 48.28
N LEU A 197 -8.66 54.77 48.09
CA LEU A 197 -9.50 54.11 47.08
C LEU A 197 -9.00 54.35 45.65
N GLN A 198 -8.59 55.60 45.33
CA GLN A 198 -8.00 55.90 44.01
C GLN A 198 -6.66 55.20 43.80
N LYS A 199 -5.83 55.08 44.84
CA LYS A 199 -4.55 54.37 44.76
C LYS A 199 -4.70 52.87 44.72
N ALA A 200 -5.74 52.28 45.30
CA ALA A 200 -5.99 50.83 45.30
C ALA A 200 -6.22 50.30 43.90
N GLY A 201 -6.70 51.15 42.93
CA GLY A 201 -6.92 50.78 41.57
C GLY A 201 -8.05 49.77 41.36
N SER A 202 -7.92 48.92 40.36
CA SER A 202 -8.90 47.87 40.01
C SER A 202 -8.81 46.69 40.99
N ARG A 203 -9.92 46.05 41.23
CA ARG A 203 -9.99 44.90 42.13
C ARG A 203 -9.30 43.69 41.45
N PRO A 204 -8.69 42.78 42.24
CA PRO A 204 -8.11 41.53 41.74
C PRO A 204 -9.11 40.71 40.89
N GLU A 205 -10.39 40.71 41.27
CA GLU A 205 -11.46 40.00 40.60
C GLU A 205 -11.74 40.59 39.19
N ASP A 206 -11.69 41.95 39.05
CA ASP A 206 -11.86 42.63 37.77
C ASP A 206 -10.71 42.32 36.84
N ILE A 207 -9.47 42.26 37.34
CA ILE A 207 -8.28 41.85 36.60
C ILE A 207 -8.39 40.38 36.21
N ALA A 208 -8.86 39.50 37.09
CA ALA A 208 -9.06 38.09 36.77
C ALA A 208 -10.12 37.90 35.66
N THR A 209 -11.22 38.67 35.71
CA THR A 209 -12.27 38.63 34.71
C THR A 209 -11.74 39.12 33.35
N ALA A 210 -10.98 40.21 33.31
CA ALA A 210 -10.38 40.70 32.09
C ALA A 210 -9.35 39.72 31.48
N ARG A 211 -8.56 39.04 32.32
CA ARG A 211 -7.66 37.92 31.87
C ARG A 211 -8.44 36.76 31.27
N ALA A 212 -9.56 36.39 31.88
CA ALA A 212 -10.41 35.33 31.33
C ALA A 212 -11.00 35.73 29.94
N GLN A 213 -11.31 37.01 29.74
CA GLN A 213 -11.75 37.52 28.42
C GLN A 213 -10.64 37.40 27.38
N VAL A 214 -9.39 37.76 27.72
CA VAL A 214 -8.22 37.57 26.84
C VAL A 214 -8.07 36.08 26.46
N LEU A 215 -8.09 35.18 27.44
CA LEU A 215 -7.98 33.74 27.21
C LEU A 215 -9.11 33.20 26.29
N THR A 216 -10.32 33.72 26.45
CA THR A 216 -11.45 33.35 25.57
C THR A 216 -11.22 33.81 24.13
N ALA A 217 -10.72 35.05 23.95
CA ALA A 217 -10.42 35.60 22.64
C ALA A 217 -9.23 34.88 21.97
N GLU A 218 -8.21 34.48 22.74
CA GLU A 218 -7.10 33.62 22.26
C GLU A 218 -7.60 32.25 21.81
N GLY A 219 -8.47 31.59 22.58
CA GLY A 219 -9.08 30.33 22.21
C GLY A 219 -9.88 30.42 20.91
N GLN A 220 -10.58 31.54 20.70
CA GLN A 220 -11.31 31.79 19.46
C GLN A 220 -10.38 31.96 18.27
N LEU A 221 -9.30 32.70 18.42
CA LEU A 221 -8.27 32.88 17.39
C LEU A 221 -7.63 31.54 17.03
N GLN A 222 -7.23 30.74 18.02
CA GLN A 222 -6.64 29.42 17.83
C GLN A 222 -7.58 28.45 17.07
N THR A 223 -8.89 28.51 17.36
CA THR A 223 -9.88 27.69 16.64
C THR A 223 -9.94 28.05 15.16
N ILE A 224 -9.90 29.32 14.82
CA ILE A 224 -9.90 29.78 13.43
C ILE A 224 -8.57 29.42 12.74
N GLU A 225 -7.43 29.57 13.42
CA GLU A 225 -6.13 29.13 12.90
C GLU A 225 -6.11 27.65 12.56
N ALA A 226 -6.64 26.80 13.45
CA ALA A 226 -6.78 25.38 13.19
C ALA A 226 -7.67 25.10 11.97
N THR A 227 -8.79 25.82 11.84
CA THR A 227 -9.68 25.70 10.69
C THR A 227 -9.00 26.13 9.39
N ILE A 228 -8.18 27.18 9.41
CA ILE A 228 -7.36 27.61 8.26
C ILE A 228 -6.30 26.54 7.93
N ASP A 229 -5.64 25.97 8.93
CA ASP A 229 -4.67 24.88 8.66
C ASP A 229 -5.34 23.64 8.07
N ASP A 230 -6.57 23.34 8.45
CA ASP A 230 -7.38 22.25 7.88
C ASP A 230 -7.77 22.47 6.41
N THR A 231 -7.65 23.70 5.89
CA THR A 231 -7.79 23.99 4.44
C THR A 231 -6.57 23.55 3.63
N LYS A 232 -5.43 23.27 4.28
CA LYS A 232 -4.23 22.74 3.66
C LYS A 232 -4.27 21.22 3.71
N ILE A 233 -4.63 20.61 2.60
CA ILE A 233 -4.72 19.16 2.50
C ILE A 233 -3.33 18.57 2.42
N ARG A 234 -2.98 17.71 3.39
CA ARG A 234 -1.65 17.11 3.54
C ARG A 234 -1.69 15.60 3.31
N ALA A 235 -0.55 15.04 2.89
CA ALA A 235 -0.37 13.61 2.76
C ALA A 235 -0.35 12.94 4.15
N PRO A 236 -1.21 11.94 4.43
CA PRO A 236 -1.25 11.23 5.71
C PRO A 236 -0.09 10.25 5.88
N PHE A 237 0.56 9.86 4.80
CA PHE A 237 1.77 9.02 4.76
C PHE A 237 2.52 9.23 3.44
N SER A 238 3.77 8.78 3.39
CA SER A 238 4.58 8.83 2.16
C SER A 238 4.11 7.79 1.15
N GLY A 239 3.95 8.19 -0.12
CA GLY A 239 3.43 7.30 -1.16
C GLY A 239 3.39 7.93 -2.54
N VAL A 240 2.58 7.33 -3.41
CA VAL A 240 2.34 7.76 -4.79
C VAL A 240 0.87 8.11 -4.95
N VAL A 241 0.57 9.20 -5.64
CA VAL A 241 -0.79 9.58 -6.01
C VAL A 241 -1.28 8.62 -7.09
N THR A 242 -2.27 7.79 -6.77
CA THR A 242 -2.77 6.77 -7.69
C THR A 242 -3.90 7.28 -8.58
N LYS A 243 -4.74 8.17 -8.04
CA LYS A 243 -5.88 8.71 -8.77
C LYS A 243 -6.27 10.09 -8.24
N LYS A 244 -6.70 10.95 -9.14
CA LYS A 244 -7.29 12.25 -8.86
C LYS A 244 -8.81 12.17 -9.06
N TYR A 245 -9.58 12.69 -8.11
CA TYR A 245 -11.04 12.70 -8.16
C TYR A 245 -11.62 14.10 -8.34
N ALA A 246 -10.89 15.14 -7.88
CA ALA A 246 -11.35 16.51 -7.94
C ALA A 246 -10.35 17.42 -8.65
N ASP A 247 -10.87 18.39 -9.41
CA ASP A 247 -10.11 19.43 -10.09
C ASP A 247 -10.21 20.77 -9.33
N PRO A 248 -9.24 21.68 -9.51
CA PRO A 248 -9.38 23.05 -9.02
C PRO A 248 -10.71 23.68 -9.47
N GLY A 249 -11.41 24.30 -8.54
CA GLY A 249 -12.77 24.85 -8.73
C GLY A 249 -13.89 23.90 -8.32
N ALA A 250 -13.63 22.62 -8.10
CA ALA A 250 -14.63 21.67 -7.63
C ALA A 250 -15.02 21.92 -6.17
N PHE A 251 -16.30 21.73 -5.85
CA PHE A 251 -16.79 21.73 -4.48
C PHE A 251 -16.57 20.33 -3.88
N VAL A 252 -15.87 20.27 -2.77
CA VAL A 252 -15.52 19.00 -2.07
C VAL A 252 -16.07 19.01 -0.65
N THR A 253 -16.46 17.83 -0.17
CA THR A 253 -17.03 17.63 1.16
C THR A 253 -16.26 16.56 1.93
N PRO A 254 -16.27 16.58 3.27
CA PRO A 254 -15.73 15.49 4.08
C PRO A 254 -16.37 14.16 3.73
N SER A 255 -15.58 13.09 3.68
CA SER A 255 -16.11 11.74 3.55
C SER A 255 -16.67 11.30 4.90
N THR A 256 -17.98 11.00 4.95
CA THR A 256 -18.59 10.34 6.12
C THR A 256 -18.35 8.84 6.04
N ALA A 257 -17.76 8.27 7.09
CA ALA A 257 -17.57 6.83 7.20
C ALA A 257 -18.95 6.12 7.16
N GLY A 258 -19.20 5.32 6.10
CA GLY A 258 -20.41 4.49 6.03
C GLY A 258 -21.05 4.35 4.65
N SER A 259 -20.75 5.18 3.67
CA SER A 259 -21.33 5.05 2.32
C SER A 259 -20.27 4.68 1.29
N SER A 260 -20.20 3.41 0.93
CA SER A 260 -19.24 2.88 -0.04
C SER A 260 -19.40 3.43 -1.47
N ALA A 261 -20.55 3.99 -1.80
CA ALA A 261 -20.81 4.56 -3.14
C ALA A 261 -20.44 6.06 -3.26
N SER A 262 -20.36 6.80 -2.16
CA SER A 262 -20.08 8.25 -2.16
C SER A 262 -18.67 8.63 -1.72
N SER A 263 -17.87 7.67 -1.24
CA SER A 263 -16.51 7.96 -0.75
C SER A 263 -15.56 8.46 -1.85
N ALA A 264 -15.73 8.01 -3.08
CA ALA A 264 -14.93 8.48 -4.21
C ALA A 264 -15.30 9.92 -4.62
N ALA A 265 -16.58 10.29 -4.54
CA ALA A 265 -17.06 11.62 -4.88
C ALA A 265 -16.67 12.69 -3.83
N ALA A 266 -16.41 12.27 -2.58
CA ALA A 266 -15.99 13.14 -1.50
C ALA A 266 -14.46 13.27 -1.38
N SER A 267 -13.70 12.52 -2.17
CA SER A 267 -12.24 12.47 -2.09
C SER A 267 -11.61 13.42 -3.12
N ILE A 268 -10.48 14.02 -2.78
CA ILE A 268 -9.70 14.85 -3.70
C ILE A 268 -8.78 13.97 -4.54
N LEU A 269 -8.08 13.05 -3.90
CA LEU A 269 -7.17 12.11 -4.54
C LEU A 269 -7.02 10.82 -3.73
N ALA A 270 -6.53 9.76 -4.37
CA ALA A 270 -6.13 8.54 -3.72
C ALA A 270 -4.60 8.48 -3.61
N LEU A 271 -4.12 8.03 -2.46
CA LEU A 271 -2.71 7.85 -2.16
C LEU A 271 -2.45 6.39 -1.81
N ALA A 272 -1.40 5.81 -2.37
CA ALA A 272 -0.92 4.47 -2.05
C ALA A 272 0.54 4.53 -1.58
N SER A 273 0.86 3.77 -0.55
CA SER A 273 2.23 3.65 -0.03
C SER A 273 3.07 2.65 -0.85
N THR A 274 4.11 2.12 -0.27
CA THR A 274 4.93 1.06 -0.86
C THR A 274 4.11 -0.17 -1.20
N ASN A 275 4.49 -0.85 -2.28
CA ASN A 275 3.84 -2.09 -2.69
C ASN A 275 4.28 -3.26 -1.80
N GLN A 276 3.34 -4.15 -1.53
CA GLN A 276 3.53 -5.47 -0.95
C GLN A 276 2.81 -6.50 -1.81
N ILE A 277 3.12 -7.77 -1.62
CA ILE A 277 2.41 -8.85 -2.30
C ILE A 277 1.48 -9.52 -1.29
N SER A 278 0.25 -9.74 -1.70
CA SER A 278 -0.69 -10.62 -1.02
C SER A 278 -0.83 -11.90 -1.83
N ALA A 279 -0.46 -13.03 -1.25
CA ALA A 279 -0.54 -14.35 -1.88
C ALA A 279 -1.52 -15.24 -1.12
N ASN A 280 -2.34 -16.00 -1.85
CA ASN A 280 -3.28 -16.94 -1.28
C ASN A 280 -2.67 -18.34 -1.26
N VAL A 281 -2.33 -18.81 -0.06
CA VAL A 281 -1.71 -20.12 0.16
C VAL A 281 -2.76 -21.12 0.62
N ALA A 282 -2.78 -22.30 -0.01
CA ALA A 282 -3.69 -23.37 0.38
C ALA A 282 -3.43 -23.86 1.82
N GLU A 283 -4.49 -24.25 2.53
CA GLU A 283 -4.43 -24.76 3.91
C GLU A 283 -3.41 -25.88 4.11
N ALA A 284 -3.28 -26.78 3.14
CA ALA A 284 -2.32 -27.89 3.19
C ALA A 284 -0.85 -27.46 3.32
N ASN A 285 -0.53 -26.25 2.89
CA ASN A 285 0.84 -25.75 2.80
C ASN A 285 1.19 -24.67 3.84
N ILE A 286 0.19 -24.09 4.49
CA ILE A 286 0.38 -22.92 5.36
C ILE A 286 1.28 -23.22 6.58
N ALA A 287 1.25 -24.43 7.10
CA ALA A 287 2.06 -24.84 8.25
C ALA A 287 3.58 -24.75 8.00
N GLN A 288 4.00 -24.74 6.73
CA GLN A 288 5.41 -24.67 6.33
C GLN A 288 5.88 -23.21 6.11
N ILE A 289 4.96 -22.24 6.10
CA ILE A 289 5.29 -20.83 5.86
C ILE A 289 5.42 -20.08 7.19
N LYS A 290 6.54 -19.40 7.35
CA LYS A 290 6.86 -18.62 8.55
C LYS A 290 7.23 -17.18 8.19
N VAL A 291 6.95 -16.25 9.09
CA VAL A 291 7.38 -14.86 8.96
C VAL A 291 8.90 -14.80 8.86
N GLY A 292 9.42 -13.96 7.96
CA GLY A 292 10.84 -13.78 7.69
C GLY A 292 11.41 -14.68 6.59
N GLN A 293 10.66 -15.68 6.09
CA GLN A 293 11.10 -16.51 4.97
C GLN A 293 11.30 -15.70 3.70
N ALA A 294 12.37 -16.04 2.96
CA ALA A 294 12.63 -15.45 1.65
C ALA A 294 11.62 -15.96 0.61
N VAL A 295 11.15 -15.05 -0.22
CA VAL A 295 10.24 -15.35 -1.31
C VAL A 295 10.80 -14.80 -2.62
N LYS A 296 10.54 -15.54 -3.70
CA LYS A 296 10.78 -15.10 -5.07
C LYS A 296 9.44 -14.78 -5.72
N ILE A 297 9.34 -13.59 -6.27
CA ILE A 297 8.10 -13.07 -6.85
C ILE A 297 8.31 -12.88 -8.34
N THR A 298 7.43 -13.41 -9.14
CA THR A 298 7.38 -13.20 -10.59
C THR A 298 6.05 -12.56 -10.94
N ALA A 299 6.10 -11.42 -11.62
CA ALA A 299 4.90 -10.72 -12.08
C ALA A 299 4.62 -11.06 -13.53
N ASP A 300 3.37 -11.37 -13.85
CA ASP A 300 2.96 -11.76 -15.22
C ASP A 300 3.24 -10.65 -16.24
N ALA A 301 3.20 -9.38 -15.79
CA ALA A 301 3.51 -8.23 -16.63
C ALA A 301 5.01 -8.10 -17.00
N PHE A 302 5.91 -8.79 -16.30
CA PHE A 302 7.36 -8.73 -16.52
C PHE A 302 7.97 -10.12 -16.61
N PRO A 303 7.73 -10.87 -17.70
CA PRO A 303 8.26 -12.21 -17.87
C PRO A 303 9.79 -12.19 -17.83
N GLY A 304 10.38 -13.11 -17.07
CA GLY A 304 11.83 -13.23 -16.91
C GLY A 304 12.47 -12.33 -15.85
N LYS A 305 11.70 -11.44 -15.19
CA LYS A 305 12.16 -10.68 -14.03
C LYS A 305 11.66 -11.33 -12.74
N THR A 306 12.60 -11.55 -11.82
CA THR A 306 12.30 -12.05 -10.49
C THR A 306 12.56 -10.95 -9.47
N PHE A 307 11.60 -10.70 -8.60
CA PHE A 307 11.72 -9.79 -7.48
C PHE A 307 11.92 -10.60 -6.20
N GLU A 308 12.77 -10.12 -5.33
CA GLU A 308 13.02 -10.75 -4.05
C GLU A 308 12.19 -10.08 -2.95
N GLY A 309 11.79 -10.88 -1.97
CA GLY A 309 11.02 -10.39 -0.85
C GLY A 309 11.13 -11.30 0.37
N LYS A 310 10.42 -10.91 1.43
CA LYS A 310 10.31 -11.70 2.67
C LYS A 310 8.88 -11.71 3.14
N VAL A 311 8.45 -12.82 3.71
CA VAL A 311 7.15 -12.93 4.38
C VAL A 311 7.10 -11.97 5.56
N ILE A 312 6.12 -11.05 5.55
CA ILE A 312 5.88 -10.07 6.62
C ILE A 312 4.84 -10.61 7.60
N GLN A 313 3.78 -11.19 7.06
CA GLN A 313 2.62 -11.60 7.83
C GLN A 313 1.96 -12.83 7.21
N VAL A 314 1.50 -13.73 8.07
CA VAL A 314 0.61 -14.84 7.71
C VAL A 314 -0.73 -14.56 8.40
N ALA A 315 -1.82 -14.58 7.66
CA ALA A 315 -3.15 -14.32 8.21
C ALA A 315 -3.52 -15.41 9.23
N ALA A 316 -4.10 -14.98 10.35
CA ALA A 316 -4.59 -15.90 11.39
C ALA A 316 -5.94 -16.54 11.02
N GLN A 317 -6.66 -15.97 10.05
CA GLN A 317 -7.95 -16.44 9.59
C GLN A 317 -7.89 -16.84 8.13
N SER A 318 -8.51 -17.97 7.79
CA SER A 318 -8.67 -18.43 6.42
C SER A 318 -9.80 -17.71 5.70
N THR A 319 -9.68 -17.60 4.40
CA THR A 319 -10.74 -17.21 3.47
C THR A 319 -11.15 -18.40 2.62
N VAL A 320 -12.46 -18.59 2.45
CA VAL A 320 -13.00 -19.63 1.58
C VAL A 320 -13.53 -18.96 0.32
N THR A 321 -12.90 -19.24 -0.81
CA THR A 321 -13.32 -18.75 -2.11
C THR A 321 -13.54 -19.94 -3.04
N GLN A 322 -14.72 -20.06 -3.62
CA GLN A 322 -15.08 -21.17 -4.52
C GLN A 322 -14.78 -22.56 -3.91
N ASN A 323 -15.13 -22.77 -2.65
CA ASN A 323 -14.87 -23.98 -1.88
C ASN A 323 -13.39 -24.35 -1.66
N VAL A 324 -12.47 -23.40 -1.88
CA VAL A 324 -11.05 -23.58 -1.58
C VAL A 324 -10.70 -22.76 -0.36
N THR A 325 -10.24 -23.44 0.70
CA THR A 325 -9.73 -22.76 1.91
C THR A 325 -8.29 -22.30 1.67
N SER A 326 -8.06 -21.02 1.83
CA SER A 326 -6.74 -20.40 1.69
C SER A 326 -6.45 -19.42 2.79
N PHE A 327 -5.17 -19.20 3.04
CA PHE A 327 -4.68 -18.18 3.99
C PHE A 327 -3.95 -17.09 3.22
N GLU A 328 -4.24 -15.84 3.55
CA GLU A 328 -3.52 -14.70 2.99
C GLU A 328 -2.13 -14.60 3.62
N VAL A 329 -1.10 -14.57 2.79
CA VAL A 329 0.29 -14.34 3.20
C VAL A 329 0.79 -13.07 2.55
N LYS A 330 1.21 -12.11 3.39
CA LYS A 330 1.77 -10.84 2.90
C LYS A 330 3.28 -10.91 2.90
N ALA A 331 3.87 -10.48 1.80
CA ALA A 331 5.32 -10.42 1.63
C ALA A 331 5.77 -9.04 1.18
N SER A 332 6.91 -8.58 1.69
CA SER A 332 7.59 -7.40 1.14
C SER A 332 8.09 -7.71 -0.26
N VAL A 333 8.25 -6.69 -1.06
CA VAL A 333 8.87 -6.80 -2.38
C VAL A 333 9.94 -5.73 -2.55
N ALA A 334 11.13 -6.14 -2.96
CA ALA A 334 12.20 -5.24 -3.35
C ALA A 334 12.01 -4.87 -4.84
N ASP A 335 11.48 -3.67 -5.09
CA ASP A 335 11.28 -3.14 -6.44
C ASP A 335 11.98 -1.77 -6.59
N PRO A 336 13.31 -1.74 -6.74
CA PRO A 336 14.06 -0.49 -6.86
C PRO A 336 13.70 0.32 -8.12
N GLY A 337 13.17 -0.35 -9.14
CA GLY A 337 12.71 0.28 -10.38
C GLY A 337 11.28 0.79 -10.35
N ASN A 338 10.52 0.52 -9.28
CA ASN A 338 9.07 0.80 -9.17
C ASN A 338 8.26 0.35 -10.40
N LEU A 339 8.59 -0.83 -10.87
CA LEU A 339 7.94 -1.45 -12.01
C LEU A 339 6.58 -2.05 -11.64
N LEU A 340 6.46 -2.54 -10.40
CA LEU A 340 5.25 -3.17 -9.91
C LEU A 340 4.19 -2.12 -9.58
N ARG A 341 2.98 -2.34 -10.06
CA ARG A 341 1.83 -1.49 -9.79
C ARG A 341 0.78 -2.27 -9.00
N SER A 342 0.12 -1.61 -8.07
CA SER A 342 -0.99 -2.21 -7.34
C SER A 342 -2.07 -2.70 -8.30
N GLY A 343 -2.57 -3.93 -8.07
CA GLY A 343 -3.52 -4.64 -8.93
C GLY A 343 -2.87 -5.60 -9.93
N MET A 344 -1.54 -5.64 -10.09
CA MET A 344 -0.88 -6.63 -10.93
C MET A 344 -0.94 -8.01 -10.31
N SER A 345 -1.16 -9.04 -11.14
CA SER A 345 -1.04 -10.44 -10.75
C SER A 345 0.43 -10.82 -10.60
N ALA A 346 0.72 -11.66 -9.62
CA ALA A 346 2.06 -12.15 -9.35
C ALA A 346 2.02 -13.58 -8.81
N ASN A 347 3.03 -14.38 -9.16
CA ASN A 347 3.27 -15.71 -8.59
C ASN A 347 4.36 -15.59 -7.53
N VAL A 348 4.11 -16.16 -6.37
CA VAL A 348 5.02 -16.10 -5.22
C VAL A 348 5.52 -17.51 -4.89
N ASN A 349 6.83 -17.69 -4.93
CA ASN A 349 7.49 -18.93 -4.59
C ASN A 349 8.15 -18.77 -3.20
N PHE A 350 7.56 -19.41 -2.21
CA PHE A 350 8.04 -19.43 -0.82
C PHE A 350 9.12 -20.49 -0.66
N ASN A 351 10.30 -20.13 -0.20
CA ASN A 351 11.36 -21.07 0.11
C ASN A 351 11.10 -21.68 1.51
N VAL A 352 10.56 -22.89 1.56
CA VAL A 352 10.20 -23.55 2.82
C VAL A 352 11.31 -24.42 3.40
N GLY A 353 12.37 -24.67 2.64
CA GLY A 353 13.51 -25.45 3.11
C GLY A 353 14.43 -25.91 2.01
N THR A 354 15.43 -26.70 2.36
CA THR A 354 16.36 -27.31 1.42
C THR A 354 16.46 -28.81 1.77
N LEU A 355 16.13 -29.63 0.82
CA LEU A 355 16.41 -31.07 0.92
C LEU A 355 17.88 -31.29 0.56
N ASN A 356 18.70 -31.62 1.55
CA ASN A 356 20.12 -31.82 1.36
C ASN A 356 20.41 -33.27 0.97
N ASN A 357 21.34 -33.43 0.02
CA ASN A 357 21.91 -34.75 -0.34
C ASN A 357 20.84 -35.77 -0.83
N VAL A 358 19.84 -35.33 -1.58
CA VAL A 358 18.78 -36.19 -2.14
C VAL A 358 19.12 -36.64 -3.54
N ILE A 359 18.70 -37.87 -3.88
CA ILE A 359 18.84 -38.42 -5.22
C ILE A 359 17.81 -37.78 -6.14
N VAL A 360 18.29 -37.20 -7.24
CA VAL A 360 17.44 -36.52 -8.22
C VAL A 360 17.54 -37.20 -9.59
N VAL A 361 16.40 -37.23 -10.28
CA VAL A 361 16.31 -37.69 -11.67
C VAL A 361 15.51 -36.66 -12.48
N PRO A 362 15.80 -36.47 -13.78
CA PRO A 362 14.93 -35.66 -14.64
C PRO A 362 13.52 -36.27 -14.66
N THR A 363 12.50 -35.46 -14.50
CA THR A 363 11.09 -35.92 -14.46
C THR A 363 10.70 -36.68 -15.74
N VAL A 364 11.31 -36.32 -16.88
CA VAL A 364 11.11 -37.02 -18.17
C VAL A 364 11.63 -38.47 -18.18
N ALA A 365 12.47 -38.87 -17.22
CA ALA A 365 12.96 -40.23 -17.09
C ALA A 365 12.00 -41.16 -16.34
N ILE A 366 10.96 -40.59 -15.69
CA ILE A 366 10.00 -41.36 -14.92
C ILE A 366 8.91 -41.88 -15.85
N VAL A 367 8.72 -43.20 -15.89
CA VAL A 367 7.67 -43.87 -16.66
C VAL A 367 6.73 -44.61 -15.74
N ARG A 368 5.49 -44.74 -16.14
CA ARG A 368 4.52 -45.64 -15.48
C ARG A 368 4.39 -46.90 -16.28
N GLN A 369 4.65 -48.04 -15.61
CA GLN A 369 4.46 -49.34 -16.17
C GLN A 369 3.71 -50.21 -15.14
N ASP A 370 2.66 -50.92 -15.57
CA ASP A 370 1.82 -51.79 -14.74
C ASP A 370 1.29 -51.12 -13.44
N GLY A 371 0.97 -49.81 -13.53
CA GLY A 371 0.46 -49.05 -12.41
C GLY A 371 1.52 -48.51 -11.44
N ALA A 372 2.79 -48.92 -11.57
CA ALA A 372 3.90 -48.44 -10.75
C ALA A 372 4.72 -47.35 -11.48
N SER A 373 5.14 -46.33 -10.74
CA SER A 373 6.10 -45.35 -11.23
C SER A 373 7.52 -45.89 -11.11
N GLY A 374 8.31 -45.81 -12.18
CA GLY A 374 9.66 -46.32 -12.23
C GLY A 374 10.53 -45.60 -13.23
N VAL A 375 11.79 -46.00 -13.31
CA VAL A 375 12.76 -45.50 -14.28
C VAL A 375 13.40 -46.68 -15.01
N GLN A 376 13.86 -46.45 -16.23
CA GLN A 376 14.65 -47.44 -16.95
C GLN A 376 16.14 -47.17 -16.68
N VAL A 377 16.78 -48.08 -15.97
CA VAL A 377 18.21 -48.00 -15.62
C VAL A 377 19.02 -48.72 -16.67
N MET A 378 20.11 -48.11 -17.13
CA MET A 378 21.08 -48.77 -18.02
C MET A 378 21.99 -49.70 -17.20
N GLY A 379 21.80 -51.02 -17.36
CA GLY A 379 22.61 -52.16 -16.95
C GLY A 379 23.49 -52.03 -15.71
N GLY A 380 23.05 -52.61 -14.59
CA GLY A 380 23.94 -53.07 -13.53
C GLY A 380 24.65 -54.36 -13.96
N GLU A 381 25.92 -54.47 -13.59
CA GLU A 381 26.83 -55.63 -13.70
C GLU A 381 26.87 -56.41 -15.03
N LYS A 382 28.01 -56.20 -15.73
CA LYS A 382 28.50 -56.93 -16.91
C LYS A 382 27.64 -56.89 -18.18
N GLY A 383 27.70 -55.81 -18.92
CA GLY A 383 27.57 -55.83 -20.38
C GLY A 383 26.19 -55.94 -20.98
N SER A 384 25.12 -55.96 -20.22
CA SER A 384 23.77 -56.00 -20.76
C SER A 384 23.32 -54.59 -21.19
N ARG A 385 23.23 -54.34 -22.49
CA ARG A 385 22.75 -53.06 -23.10
C ARG A 385 21.22 -52.92 -23.08
N ARG A 386 20.51 -53.75 -22.31
CA ARG A 386 19.04 -53.68 -22.22
C ARG A 386 18.63 -52.85 -21.01
N PRO A 387 17.79 -51.84 -21.19
CA PRO A 387 17.24 -51.08 -20.08
C PRO A 387 16.37 -51.97 -19.21
N GLU A 388 16.53 -51.88 -17.90
CA GLU A 388 15.72 -52.59 -16.90
C GLU A 388 14.78 -51.60 -16.23
N PHE A 389 13.48 -51.90 -16.19
CA PHE A 389 12.52 -51.14 -15.44
C PHE A 389 12.69 -51.40 -13.95
N ARG A 390 12.89 -50.32 -13.20
CA ARG A 390 13.01 -50.38 -11.75
C ARG A 390 11.96 -49.46 -11.10
N PRO A 391 11.08 -50.01 -10.27
CA PRO A 391 10.11 -49.22 -9.53
C PRO A 391 10.82 -48.32 -8.55
N ILE A 392 10.39 -47.05 -8.48
CA ILE A 392 10.93 -46.03 -7.58
C ILE A 392 9.81 -45.39 -6.78
N THR A 393 10.15 -44.97 -5.58
CA THR A 393 9.27 -44.08 -4.79
C THR A 393 9.76 -42.66 -4.99
N THR A 394 8.88 -41.83 -5.52
CA THR A 394 9.16 -40.41 -5.76
C THR A 394 8.52 -39.52 -4.69
N SER A 395 9.10 -38.37 -4.44
CA SER A 395 8.55 -37.32 -3.57
C SER A 395 8.19 -36.09 -4.39
N ILE A 396 8.86 -34.98 -4.20
CA ILE A 396 8.57 -33.70 -4.77
C ILE A 396 9.21 -33.54 -6.14
N SER A 397 8.47 -33.01 -7.12
CA SER A 397 9.01 -32.53 -8.38
C SER A 397 9.30 -31.05 -8.26
N THR A 398 10.45 -30.59 -8.73
CA THR A 398 10.81 -29.18 -8.76
C THR A 398 10.45 -28.53 -10.10
N ASP A 399 10.28 -27.22 -10.12
CA ASP A 399 10.00 -26.44 -11.33
C ASP A 399 11.09 -26.56 -12.41
N ASP A 400 12.33 -26.93 -12.00
CA ASP A 400 13.46 -27.20 -12.89
C ASP A 400 13.35 -28.56 -13.63
N GLY A 401 12.23 -29.28 -13.54
CA GLY A 401 12.02 -30.55 -14.19
C GLY A 401 12.81 -31.72 -13.57
N LYS A 402 13.17 -31.62 -12.30
CA LYS A 402 13.82 -32.71 -11.54
C LYS A 402 12.86 -33.24 -10.48
N THR A 403 12.87 -34.56 -10.28
CA THR A 403 12.07 -35.24 -9.26
C THR A 403 12.98 -35.93 -8.25
N VAL A 404 12.66 -35.75 -6.98
CA VAL A 404 13.36 -36.41 -5.87
C VAL A 404 12.93 -37.86 -5.77
N VAL A 405 13.89 -38.77 -5.70
CA VAL A 405 13.69 -40.23 -5.52
C VAL A 405 14.05 -40.59 -4.08
N LEU A 406 13.08 -41.14 -3.35
CA LEU A 406 13.26 -41.58 -1.96
C LEU A 406 13.88 -42.97 -1.87
N SER A 407 13.52 -43.87 -2.79
CA SER A 407 14.05 -45.25 -2.82
C SER A 407 14.01 -45.84 -4.23
N GLY A 408 14.86 -46.84 -4.46
CA GLY A 408 14.91 -47.59 -5.72
C GLY A 408 16.09 -47.27 -6.63
N LEU A 409 16.89 -46.19 -6.36
CA LEU A 409 18.08 -45.85 -7.14
C LEU A 409 19.31 -45.64 -6.27
N LYS A 410 20.47 -45.89 -6.87
CA LYS A 410 21.78 -45.58 -6.26
C LYS A 410 22.47 -44.45 -7.00
N GLU A 411 23.29 -43.71 -6.29
CA GLU A 411 24.12 -42.64 -6.88
C GLU A 411 25.06 -43.23 -7.96
N GLY A 412 25.17 -42.55 -9.08
CA GLY A 412 26.03 -42.93 -10.20
C GLY A 412 25.35 -43.79 -11.25
N GLU A 413 24.15 -44.34 -10.99
CA GLU A 413 23.38 -45.10 -11.99
C GLU A 413 22.96 -44.14 -13.15
N ARG A 414 22.73 -44.72 -14.34
CA ARG A 414 22.28 -43.95 -15.50
C ARG A 414 20.85 -44.30 -15.83
N VAL A 415 19.98 -43.30 -15.86
CA VAL A 415 18.57 -43.43 -16.23
C VAL A 415 18.32 -42.91 -17.62
N LEU A 416 17.44 -43.58 -18.38
CA LEU A 416 17.07 -43.15 -19.72
C LEU A 416 16.10 -41.96 -19.69
N THR A 417 16.42 -40.93 -20.46
CA THR A 417 15.58 -39.73 -20.61
C THR A 417 14.81 -39.69 -21.94
N SER A 418 15.16 -40.60 -22.92
CA SER A 418 14.43 -40.72 -24.15
C SER A 418 14.05 -42.19 -24.37
N PHE A 419 12.76 -42.45 -24.57
CA PHE A 419 12.23 -43.78 -24.85
C PHE A 419 12.12 -43.97 -26.36
N PRO A 420 12.61 -45.09 -26.92
CA PRO A 420 12.25 -45.48 -28.27
C PRO A 420 10.74 -45.68 -28.33
N GLN A 421 10.04 -44.84 -29.05
CA GLN A 421 8.64 -45.10 -29.35
C GLN A 421 8.57 -46.43 -30.12
N GLY A 422 8.14 -47.49 -29.45
CA GLY A 422 7.91 -48.77 -30.09
C GLY A 422 6.93 -48.59 -31.23
N ASP A 423 7.19 -49.23 -32.34
CA ASP A 423 6.26 -49.31 -33.46
C ASP A 423 4.88 -49.71 -32.89
N ARG A 424 3.96 -48.77 -32.83
CA ARG A 424 2.54 -49.11 -32.70
C ARG A 424 2.20 -49.94 -33.91
N PRO A 425 1.67 -51.18 -33.80
CA PRO A 425 1.19 -51.92 -34.97
C PRO A 425 0.13 -51.03 -35.64
N GLN A 426 0.47 -50.54 -36.83
CA GLN A 426 -0.53 -49.87 -37.67
C GLN A 426 -1.63 -50.90 -37.92
N SER A 427 -2.79 -50.67 -37.33
CA SER A 427 -4.02 -51.37 -37.70
C SER A 427 -4.25 -51.09 -39.18
N ARG A 428 -3.93 -52.09 -39.99
CA ARG A 428 -4.29 -52.09 -41.43
C ARG A 428 -5.81 -52.09 -41.47
N THR A 429 -6.38 -50.94 -41.75
CA THR A 429 -7.75 -50.85 -42.25
C THR A 429 -7.78 -51.44 -43.64
N PRO A 430 -8.59 -52.46 -43.91
CA PRO A 430 -8.76 -52.96 -45.25
C PRO A 430 -9.47 -51.91 -46.06
N SER A 431 -8.81 -51.45 -47.17
CA SER A 431 -9.41 -50.60 -48.18
C SER A 431 -10.50 -51.40 -48.89
N PHE A 432 -11.73 -51.08 -48.63
CA PHE A 432 -12.86 -51.47 -49.45
C PHE A 432 -13.00 -50.51 -50.62
N LEU A 433 -12.99 -51.07 -51.82
CA LEU A 433 -13.24 -50.38 -53.10
C LEU A 433 -14.64 -49.75 -53.13
N PRO A 434 -14.81 -48.61 -53.85
CA PRO A 434 -16.12 -48.03 -54.06
C PRO A 434 -16.80 -48.67 -55.25
N GLY A 435 -17.94 -49.25 -55.00
CA GLY A 435 -18.89 -49.73 -56.03
C GLY A 435 -20.20 -48.96 -55.94
N MET A 436 -20.45 -48.19 -57.01
CA MET A 436 -21.69 -47.78 -57.63
C MET A 436 -23.05 -48.13 -56.97
N GLY A 437 -23.89 -47.10 -56.94
CA GLY A 437 -25.32 -47.30 -57.25
C GLY A 437 -26.31 -46.63 -56.36
N GLY A 438 -26.93 -45.58 -56.87
CA GLY A 438 -28.38 -45.50 -56.97
C GLY A 438 -29.20 -44.87 -55.85
N GLY A 439 -29.65 -43.67 -56.06
CA GLY A 439 -31.05 -43.30 -56.19
C GLY A 439 -31.98 -43.34 -54.98
N GLY A 440 -32.67 -42.20 -54.78
CA GLY A 440 -33.96 -42.15 -54.08
C GLY A 440 -34.04 -41.08 -52.98
N ARG A 441 -34.43 -39.90 -53.28
CA ARG A 441 -35.74 -39.26 -53.21
C ARG A 441 -36.55 -39.44 -51.92
N GLY A 442 -36.92 -38.28 -51.32
CA GLY A 442 -38.08 -38.06 -50.45
C GLY A 442 -37.68 -37.65 -49.07
N GLY A 443 -38.07 -36.55 -48.52
CA GLY A 443 -39.25 -35.77 -48.66
C GLY A 443 -39.79 -35.45 -47.26
N GLY A 444 -40.06 -34.18 -47.02
CA GLY A 444 -41.11 -33.77 -46.13
C GLY A 444 -40.71 -33.65 -44.62
N GLY A 445 -40.78 -32.53 -44.08
CA GLY A 445 -41.90 -31.71 -43.65
C GLY A 445 -41.67 -31.39 -42.20
N SER A 446 -41.52 -30.21 -41.84
CA SER A 446 -42.48 -29.21 -41.42
C SER A 446 -42.90 -29.26 -39.95
N THR A 447 -42.97 -28.08 -39.41
CA THR A 447 -43.81 -27.55 -38.33
C THR A 447 -43.24 -27.76 -36.96
N GLY A 448 -43.07 -26.73 -36.10
CA GLY A 448 -43.83 -25.51 -35.98
C GLY A 448 -44.17 -25.33 -34.52
N SER A 449 -44.27 -24.09 -34.13
CA SER A 449 -45.03 -23.59 -32.99
C SER A 449 -44.31 -23.49 -31.67
N ALA A 450 -43.94 -22.30 -31.18
CA ALA A 450 -44.76 -21.17 -30.74
C ALA A 450 -45.34 -21.36 -29.32
N GLY A 451 -45.15 -20.34 -28.54
CA GLY A 451 -46.01 -19.98 -27.42
C GLY A 451 -45.29 -19.91 -26.08
N GLY A 452 -45.08 -18.76 -25.57
CA GLY A 452 -45.91 -17.92 -24.76
C GLY A 452 -45.41 -18.06 -23.34
N GLY A 453 -44.98 -17.11 -22.58
CA GLY A 453 -45.68 -15.91 -22.20
C GLY A 453 -46.00 -15.96 -20.73
N THR A 454 -45.75 -14.86 -20.09
CA THR A 454 -46.27 -14.34 -18.79
C THR A 454 -45.26 -14.32 -17.66
N ARG A 455 -44.75 -13.13 -17.26
CA ARG A 455 -45.31 -12.05 -16.39
C ARG A 455 -45.54 -12.44 -14.94
N GLN A 456 -44.94 -11.57 -14.10
CA GLN A 456 -45.29 -11.17 -12.71
C GLN A 456 -44.44 -11.83 -11.62
N ARG A 457 -43.82 -11.15 -10.72
CA ARG A 457 -43.99 -9.82 -10.07
C ARG A 457 -42.65 -9.31 -9.59
#